data_e646c66e0df5e21238ce9413a31e427b
#
_entry.id   e646c66e0df5e21238ce9413a31e427b
#
_cell.length_a   1.000
_cell.length_b   1.000
_cell.length_c   1.000
_cell.angle_alpha   90.00
_cell.angle_beta   90.00
_cell.angle_gamma   90.00
#
_symmetry.space_group_name_H-M   'P 1'
#
loop_
_entity.id
_entity.type
_entity.pdbx_description
1 polymer ?
#
loop_
_entity_poly.entity_id
_entity_poly.type
_entity_poly.pdbx_seq_one_letter_code
_entity_poly.pdbx_strand_id
1 'polypeptide(L)'
;ATQVEAPEQAPAAAPAADTESRKTLVLITTDTLGRGDDELGARLMENFLTSLPELGASLWRIVLLNGGVKLAATEGKCLDTLKQLESNGVSILVCGTCLNFFNLLEAKQVGETTNMMDVVTSLSLADKVIRP
;
A
#
# COMPACT_ATOMS: atom_id res chain seq x y z
N ALA A 1 5.04 -15.55 -6.18
CA ALA A 1 4.63 -15.49 -6.51
C ALA A 1 3.92 -15.78 -7.13
N THR A 2 3.81 -15.97 -7.39
CA THR A 2 3.29 -16.15 -7.94
C THR A 2 2.58 -16.20 -8.64
N GLN A 3 2.35 -16.51 -9.29
CA GLN A 3 1.82 -16.53 -9.99
C GLN A 3 1.03 -16.30 -10.47
N VAL A 4 0.94 -16.40 -11.07
CA VAL A 4 0.22 -16.24 -11.69
C VAL A 4 -0.40 -16.69 -12.09
N GLU A 5 -0.56 -17.34 -12.32
CA GLU A 5 -0.96 -17.63 -12.75
C GLU A 5 -1.68 -17.78 -12.88
N ALA A 6 -1.85 -18.10 -13.04
CA ALA A 6 -2.42 -18.25 -13.38
C ALA A 6 -3.17 -18.53 -13.67
N PRO A 7 -3.39 -18.89 -13.86
CA PRO A 7 -4.11 -19.10 -14.29
C PRO A 7 -4.73 -19.18 -14.62
N GLU A 8 -4.71 -19.38 -14.68
CA GLU A 8 -5.19 -19.33 -15.06
C GLU A 8 -6.01 -19.30 -15.11
N GLN A 9 -6.39 -19.59 -15.08
CA GLN A 9 -7.18 -19.52 -15.25
C GLN A 9 -8.24 -19.51 -15.22
N ALA A 10 -8.40 -19.77 -14.97
CA ALA A 10 -9.45 -19.87 -15.02
C ALA A 10 -10.44 -19.41 -15.27
N PRO A 11 -10.98 -19.54 -15.48
CA PRO A 11 -11.98 -19.00 -15.97
C PRO A 11 -12.64 -18.19 -15.32
N ALA A 12 -12.63 -18.05 -15.41
CA ALA A 12 -13.12 -17.07 -15.41
C ALA A 12 -14.22 -16.66 -14.64
N ALA A 13 -15.10 -17.15 -14.57
CA ALA A 13 -16.26 -16.61 -14.15
C ALA A 13 -16.36 -16.32 -12.74
N ALA A 14 -16.18 -17.16 -11.95
CA ALA A 14 -16.36 -16.96 -10.57
C ALA A 14 -15.35 -16.03 -9.94
N PRO A 15 -14.45 -15.56 -10.66
CA PRO A 15 -13.42 -14.71 -10.08
C PRO A 15 -13.89 -13.51 -9.34
N ALA A 16 -15.07 -13.01 -9.63
CA ALA A 16 -15.54 -11.82 -8.93
C ALA A 16 -15.63 -12.06 -7.43
N ALA A 17 -16.17 -13.20 -7.03
CA ALA A 17 -16.30 -13.52 -5.62
C ALA A 17 -14.94 -13.78 -5.01
N ASP A 18 -14.04 -14.45 -5.74
CA ASP A 18 -12.70 -14.69 -5.25
C ASP A 18 -11.95 -13.39 -5.05
N THR A 19 -12.13 -12.46 -5.99
CA THR A 19 -11.47 -11.17 -5.89
C THR A 19 -11.92 -10.43 -4.63
N GLU A 20 -13.20 -10.49 -4.32
CA GLU A 20 -13.71 -9.78 -3.16
C GLU A 20 -13.21 -10.38 -1.85
N SER A 21 -12.95 -11.67 -1.81
CA SER A 21 -12.46 -12.30 -0.59
C SER A 21 -10.94 -12.28 -0.51
N ARG A 22 -10.25 -11.92 -1.58
CA ARG A 22 -8.80 -11.92 -1.61
C ARG A 22 -8.25 -10.72 -0.87
N LYS A 23 -7.16 -10.95 -0.14
CA LYS A 23 -6.50 -9.89 0.60
C LYS A 23 -5.20 -9.52 -0.09
N THR A 24 -5.22 -8.43 -0.83
CA THR A 24 -4.02 -7.90 -1.46
C THR A 24 -3.45 -6.81 -0.57
N LEU A 25 -2.18 -6.97 -0.22
CA LEU A 25 -1.46 -6.02 0.62
C LEU A 25 -0.40 -5.34 -0.24
N VAL A 26 -0.32 -4.02 -0.13
CA VAL A 26 0.70 -3.24 -0.83
C VAL A 26 1.72 -2.79 0.20
N LEU A 27 2.98 -3.18 0.02
CA LEU A 27 4.05 -2.84 0.94
C LEU A 27 4.94 -1.78 0.27
N ILE A 28 4.96 -0.59 0.85
CA ILE A 28 5.70 0.54 0.29
C ILE A 28 6.81 0.93 1.25
N THR A 29 8.05 0.82 0.80
CA THR A 29 9.22 1.05 1.66
C THR A 29 10.00 2.29 1.29
N THR A 30 9.54 3.05 0.31
CA THR A 30 10.20 4.28 -0.10
C THR A 30 9.15 5.25 -0.60
N ASP A 31 9.46 6.53 -0.61
CA ASP A 31 8.50 7.53 -1.09
C ASP A 31 8.59 7.77 -2.60
N THR A 32 9.51 7.11 -3.28
CA THR A 32 9.60 7.15 -4.74
C THR A 32 9.52 5.74 -5.28
N LEU A 33 9.10 5.61 -6.53
CA LEU A 33 8.99 4.29 -7.15
C LEU A 33 10.15 4.13 -8.13
N GLY A 34 11.01 3.16 -7.83
CA GLY A 34 12.13 2.83 -8.68
C GLY A 34 13.33 3.74 -8.48
N ARG A 35 14.39 3.42 -9.20
CA ARG A 35 15.63 4.19 -9.18
C ARG A 35 15.92 4.66 -10.58
N GLY A 36 16.53 5.78 -10.70
CA GLY A 36 16.86 6.39 -11.98
C GLY A 36 16.82 7.88 -11.79
N ASP A 37 15.67 8.38 -11.34
CA ASP A 37 15.49 9.79 -11.11
C ASP A 37 14.43 9.97 -10.03
N ASP A 38 14.72 10.80 -9.03
CA ASP A 38 13.81 10.95 -7.89
C ASP A 38 12.54 11.70 -8.25
N GLU A 39 12.65 12.67 -9.14
CA GLU A 39 11.45 13.41 -9.56
C GLU A 39 10.52 12.50 -10.33
N LEU A 40 11.08 11.70 -11.22
CA LEU A 40 10.30 10.70 -11.95
C LEU A 40 9.71 9.69 -10.97
N GLY A 41 10.52 9.26 -10.00
CA GLY A 41 10.06 8.29 -9.01
C GLY A 41 8.89 8.80 -8.21
N ALA A 42 8.89 10.09 -7.85
CA ALA A 42 7.79 10.69 -7.12
C ALA A 42 6.52 10.69 -7.97
N ARG A 43 6.64 11.01 -9.25
CA ARG A 43 5.49 10.98 -10.16
C ARG A 43 4.95 9.58 -10.34
N LEU A 44 5.84 8.61 -10.47
CA LEU A 44 5.42 7.22 -10.63
C LEU A 44 4.70 6.74 -9.39
N MET A 45 5.15 7.17 -8.20
CA MET A 45 4.46 6.81 -6.96
C MET A 45 3.05 7.41 -6.94
N GLU A 46 2.88 8.66 -7.37
CA GLU A 46 1.56 9.25 -7.48
C GLU A 46 0.66 8.43 -8.40
N ASN A 47 1.19 8.07 -9.57
CA ASN A 47 0.43 7.29 -10.54
C ASN A 47 0.08 5.91 -9.99
N PHE A 48 1.04 5.29 -9.29
CA PHE A 48 0.82 3.99 -8.69
C PHE A 48 -0.33 4.04 -7.68
N LEU A 49 -0.29 4.99 -6.77
CA LEU A 49 -1.32 5.10 -5.73
C LEU A 49 -2.69 5.43 -6.32
N THR A 50 -2.73 6.32 -7.30
CA THR A 50 -4.02 6.69 -7.90
C THR A 50 -4.60 5.56 -8.75
N SER A 51 -3.78 4.57 -9.11
CA SER A 51 -4.25 3.41 -9.87
C SER A 51 -4.73 2.27 -8.98
N LEU A 52 -4.41 2.30 -7.68
CA LEU A 52 -4.78 1.21 -6.77
C LEU A 52 -6.28 0.96 -6.68
N PRO A 53 -7.16 1.97 -6.80
CA PRO A 53 -8.60 1.69 -6.77
C PRO A 53 -9.06 0.68 -7.81
N GLU A 54 -8.28 0.47 -8.88
CA GLU A 54 -8.62 -0.54 -9.88
C GLU A 54 -8.67 -1.95 -9.29
N LEU A 55 -8.00 -2.16 -8.15
CA LEU A 55 -8.03 -3.47 -7.49
C LEU A 55 -9.36 -3.73 -6.79
N GLY A 56 -10.17 -2.68 -6.59
CA GLY A 56 -11.48 -2.84 -6.00
C GLY A 56 -11.42 -3.41 -4.61
N ALA A 57 -12.34 -4.29 -4.30
CA ALA A 57 -12.45 -4.86 -2.96
C ALA A 57 -11.26 -5.75 -2.58
N SER A 58 -10.44 -6.15 -3.53
CA SER A 58 -9.28 -6.98 -3.20
C SER A 58 -8.17 -6.16 -2.54
N LEU A 59 -8.17 -4.85 -2.69
CA LEU A 59 -7.17 -4.02 -2.02
C LEU A 59 -7.52 -3.95 -0.53
N TRP A 60 -6.77 -4.69 0.25
CA TRP A 60 -7.07 -4.88 1.66
C TRP A 60 -6.31 -3.90 2.56
N ARG A 61 -5.02 -3.80 2.35
CA ARG A 61 -4.17 -3.06 3.28
C ARG A 61 -2.96 -2.48 2.57
N ILE A 62 -2.56 -1.29 3.02
CA ILE A 62 -1.32 -0.67 2.57
C ILE A 62 -0.45 -0.51 3.81
N VAL A 63 0.81 -0.96 3.72
CA VAL A 63 1.76 -0.84 4.82
C VAL A 63 2.90 0.06 4.38
N LEU A 64 3.16 1.10 5.16
CA LEU A 64 4.22 2.08 4.86
C LEU A 64 5.35 1.90 5.85
N LEU A 65 6.54 1.60 5.34
CA LEU A 65 7.75 1.40 6.11
C LEU A 65 8.87 2.29 5.60
N ASN A 66 9.86 2.54 6.45
CA ASN A 66 11.06 3.29 6.07
C ASN A 66 10.63 4.60 5.39
N GLY A 67 11.22 4.94 4.24
CA GLY A 67 10.85 6.17 3.53
C GLY A 67 9.41 6.24 3.09
N GLY A 68 8.72 5.10 3.02
CA GLY A 68 7.31 5.08 2.66
C GLY A 68 6.42 5.82 3.65
N VAL A 69 6.83 5.92 4.93
CA VAL A 69 6.01 6.63 5.90
C VAL A 69 5.89 8.13 5.59
N LYS A 70 6.81 8.66 4.80
CA LYS A 70 6.74 10.07 4.41
C LYS A 70 5.49 10.37 3.59
N LEU A 71 4.98 9.38 2.87
CA LEU A 71 3.77 9.57 2.07
C LEU A 71 2.57 9.87 2.95
N ALA A 72 2.57 9.42 4.19
CA ALA A 72 1.47 9.64 5.11
C ALA A 72 1.58 10.97 5.87
N ALA A 73 2.68 11.69 5.69
CA ALA A 73 2.97 12.88 6.49
C ALA A 73 3.33 14.09 5.65
N THR A 74 3.51 13.93 4.35
CA THR A 74 3.95 15.01 3.47
C THR A 74 2.78 15.46 2.60
N GLU A 75 2.48 16.74 2.64
CA GLU A 75 1.43 17.32 1.81
C GLU A 75 1.68 17.01 0.34
N GLY A 76 0.61 16.65 -0.37
CA GLY A 76 0.73 16.39 -1.78
C GLY A 76 -0.29 15.37 -2.26
N LYS A 77 -0.15 15.00 -3.52
CA LYS A 77 -1.11 14.13 -4.18
C LYS A 77 -1.12 12.73 -3.57
N CYS A 78 0.04 12.22 -3.16
CA CYS A 78 0.09 10.90 -2.55
C CYS A 78 -0.69 10.86 -1.25
N LEU A 79 -0.53 11.87 -0.41
CA LEU A 79 -1.26 11.95 0.84
C LEU A 79 -2.75 12.03 0.59
N ASP A 80 -3.16 12.86 -0.36
CA ASP A 80 -4.57 12.99 -0.70
C ASP A 80 -5.16 11.67 -1.15
N THR A 81 -4.41 10.94 -1.98
CA THR A 81 -4.87 9.64 -2.47
C THR A 81 -4.98 8.63 -1.33
N LEU A 82 -4.00 8.62 -0.42
CA LEU A 82 -4.05 7.72 0.72
C LEU A 82 -5.25 8.02 1.61
N LYS A 83 -5.56 9.29 1.83
CA LYS A 83 -6.74 9.67 2.61
C LYS A 83 -8.02 9.15 1.95
N GLN A 84 -8.08 9.26 0.63
CA GLN A 84 -9.23 8.80 -0.12
C GLN A 84 -9.38 7.27 -0.02
N LEU A 85 -8.29 6.55 -0.15
CA LEU A 85 -8.31 5.11 -0.02
C LEU A 85 -8.75 4.69 1.37
N GLU A 86 -8.25 5.37 2.41
CA GLU A 86 -8.65 5.05 3.77
C GLU A 86 -10.13 5.30 3.98
N SER A 87 -10.66 6.39 3.45
CA SER A 87 -12.08 6.69 3.60
C SER A 87 -12.95 5.68 2.86
N ASN A 88 -12.39 5.00 1.87
CA ASN A 88 -13.10 3.95 1.12
C ASN A 88 -12.94 2.57 1.73
N GLY A 89 -12.33 2.49 2.91
CA GLY A 89 -12.25 1.24 3.63
C GLY A 89 -10.92 0.50 3.55
N VAL A 90 -9.94 1.05 2.87
CA VAL A 90 -8.62 0.42 2.81
C VAL A 90 -7.89 0.65 4.11
N SER A 91 -7.36 -0.42 4.71
CA SER A 91 -6.58 -0.31 5.93
C SER A 91 -5.19 0.21 5.59
N ILE A 92 -4.73 1.24 6.32
CA ILE A 92 -3.40 1.79 6.09
C ILE A 92 -2.64 1.76 7.40
N LEU A 93 -1.50 1.06 7.41
CA LEU A 93 -0.64 0.96 8.59
C LEU A 93 0.66 1.71 8.32
N VAL A 94 1.06 2.52 9.28
CA VAL A 94 2.25 3.37 9.13
C VAL A 94 3.21 3.05 10.28
N CYS A 95 4.43 2.66 9.94
CA CYS A 95 5.40 2.21 10.94
C CYS A 95 5.77 3.32 11.91
N GLY A 96 5.54 3.07 13.20
CA GLY A 96 5.81 4.05 14.23
C GLY A 96 7.29 4.31 14.43
N THR A 97 8.10 3.26 14.39
CA THR A 97 9.57 3.42 14.52
C THR A 97 10.09 4.31 13.39
N CYS A 98 9.60 4.09 12.18
CA CYS A 98 10.03 4.87 11.02
C CYS A 98 9.59 6.32 11.12
N LEU A 99 8.34 6.53 11.55
CA LEU A 99 7.85 7.90 11.76
C LEU A 99 8.70 8.63 12.79
N ASN A 100 9.03 7.94 13.89
CA ASN A 100 9.82 8.55 14.93
C ASN A 100 11.22 8.89 14.44
N PHE A 101 11.81 8.01 13.65
CA PHE A 101 13.17 8.25 13.14
C PHE A 101 13.22 9.52 12.28
N PHE A 102 12.17 9.74 11.47
CA PHE A 102 12.13 10.90 10.59
C PHE A 102 11.45 12.11 11.24
N ASN A 103 11.10 12.03 12.54
CA ASN A 103 10.41 13.10 13.26
C ASN A 103 9.06 13.44 12.65
N LEU A 104 8.32 12.43 12.25
CA LEU A 104 7.05 12.60 11.56
C LEU A 104 5.85 12.06 12.34
N LEU A 105 6.04 11.66 13.60
CA LEU A 105 4.93 11.10 14.38
C LEU A 105 3.74 12.05 14.43
N GLU A 106 3.98 13.32 14.68
CA GLU A 106 2.92 14.30 14.79
C GLU A 106 2.44 14.81 13.45
N ALA A 107 3.22 14.60 12.40
CA ALA A 107 2.86 15.04 11.06
C ALA A 107 2.01 14.03 10.31
N LYS A 108 1.87 12.83 10.86
CA LYS A 108 1.08 11.78 10.19
C LYS A 108 -0.37 12.23 10.08
N GLN A 109 -0.94 12.15 8.88
CA GLN A 109 -2.30 12.58 8.62
C GLN A 109 -3.22 11.47 8.14
N VAL A 110 -2.69 10.26 7.94
CA VAL A 110 -3.51 9.16 7.44
C VAL A 110 -2.93 7.86 7.99
N GLY A 111 -3.79 6.85 8.15
CA GLY A 111 -3.37 5.54 8.58
C GLY A 111 -3.24 5.42 10.07
N GLU A 112 -3.02 4.19 10.54
CA GLU A 112 -2.80 3.89 11.94
C GLU A 112 -1.34 3.58 12.17
N THR A 113 -0.80 4.12 13.27
CA THR A 113 0.57 3.83 13.64
C THR A 113 0.68 2.37 14.06
N THR A 114 1.67 1.67 13.51
CA THR A 114 1.79 0.25 13.74
C THR A 114 3.22 -0.13 14.14
N ASN A 115 3.41 -1.41 14.41
CA ASN A 115 4.72 -1.96 14.79
C ASN A 115 5.03 -3.15 13.87
N MET A 116 6.25 -3.65 13.97
CA MET A 116 6.70 -4.72 13.07
C MET A 116 5.90 -6.01 13.27
N MET A 117 5.46 -6.28 14.49
CA MET A 117 4.65 -7.48 14.74
C MET A 117 3.37 -7.45 13.91
N ASP A 118 2.69 -6.31 13.89
CA ASP A 118 1.48 -6.16 13.08
C ASP A 118 1.78 -6.27 11.60
N VAL A 119 2.94 -5.75 11.18
CA VAL A 119 3.34 -5.83 9.78
C VAL A 119 3.55 -7.27 9.37
N VAL A 120 4.29 -8.03 10.19
CA VAL A 120 4.56 -9.44 9.87
C VAL A 120 3.24 -10.23 9.83
N THR A 121 2.36 -9.97 10.80
CA THR A 121 1.07 -10.63 10.82
C THR A 121 0.27 -10.31 9.57
N SER A 122 0.27 -9.05 9.16
CA SER A 122 -0.44 -8.63 7.94
C SER A 122 0.11 -9.33 6.71
N LEU A 123 1.44 -9.40 6.61
CA LEU A 123 2.07 -10.07 5.47
C LEU A 123 1.71 -11.56 5.45
N SER A 124 1.59 -12.16 6.62
CA SER A 124 1.24 -13.57 6.74
C SER A 124 -0.20 -13.84 6.33
N LEU A 125 -1.10 -12.90 6.61
CA LEU A 125 -2.52 -13.05 6.31
C LEU A 125 -2.85 -12.72 4.86
N ALA A 126 -2.00 -11.96 4.19
CA ALA A 126 -2.29 -11.52 2.82
C ALA A 126 -2.25 -12.69 1.85
N ASP A 127 -3.17 -12.69 0.90
CA ASP A 127 -3.15 -13.65 -0.20
C ASP A 127 -2.12 -13.25 -1.25
N LYS A 128 -1.91 -11.95 -1.41
CA LYS A 128 -0.99 -11.42 -2.40
C LYS A 128 -0.32 -10.17 -1.82
N VAL A 129 0.98 -10.05 -2.05
CA VAL A 129 1.73 -8.87 -1.64
C VAL A 129 2.31 -8.21 -2.87
N ILE A 130 2.01 -6.92 -3.03
CA ILE A 130 2.57 -6.11 -4.10
C ILE A 130 3.58 -5.17 -3.48
N ARG A 131 4.80 -5.20 -3.98
CA ARG A 131 5.86 -4.32 -3.49
C ARG A 131 6.42 -3.54 -4.67
N PRO A 132 6.01 -2.28 -4.82
CA PRO A 132 6.45 -1.45 -5.92
C PRO A 132 7.92 -1.03 -5.84
#